data_8d8c52fbdf5666a5e91bdbaf48dbc899
#
_entry.id   8d8c52fbdf5666a5e91bdbaf48dbc899
#
_cell.length_a   1.000
_cell.length_b   1.000
_cell.length_c   1.000
_cell.angle_alpha   90.00
_cell.angle_beta   90.00
_cell.angle_gamma   90.00
#
_symmetry.space_group_name_H-M   'P 1'
#
loop_
_entity.id
_entity.type
_entity.pdbx_description
1 polymer ?
#
loop_
_entity_poly.entity_id
_entity_poly.type
_entity_poly.pdbx_seq_one_letter_code
_entity_poly.pdbx_strand_id
1 'polypeptide(L)'
;MSISSSDPSSRGGPVPEWSPDLLGPAYRRRALPLGEDPDGEGVIEATLVRHEDAPVDAVAVVLVVHGLSDYFFHTHLAEYLATRGIATYGVDLRKCGRSRREGVTPHFSTDLERYDDELDQALGVIAAERPGSPVVVAAHSTGGLVVPLWLSRRRDRGRLDPVVGVVLNSPWFQLDVPERTRRFLDPVVSAIGAVRPFYRLPLPTSDLYVRSTHVDLDGDFVYDTTLKPPGGVGVRAGWLAAVRRAQRRLQRGLDLPLPVLLLRSTASSVGRRGAHVDVDTDLILDVRSMERFVDRVSADVTEVPVEGARHDVFLSRPDVLEVVFDRLGIWLDHTLSSPTKEF
;
A
#
# COMPACT_ATOMS: atom_id res chain seq x y z
N MET A 1 -18.97 48.53 18.51
CA MET A 1 -19.24 47.23 17.84
C MET A 1 -17.93 46.50 17.75
N SER A 2 -17.69 45.59 18.70
CA SER A 2 -16.48 44.77 18.74
C SER A 2 -16.72 43.51 17.90
N ILE A 3 -15.89 43.31 16.87
CA ILE A 3 -15.90 42.09 16.05
C ILE A 3 -15.03 41.08 16.80
N SER A 4 -15.68 40.05 17.33
CA SER A 4 -15.02 38.88 17.94
C SER A 4 -14.38 38.04 16.84
N SER A 5 -13.07 37.97 16.84
CA SER A 5 -12.31 37.02 16.01
C SER A 5 -12.42 35.63 16.62
N SER A 6 -13.17 34.73 15.98
CA SER A 6 -13.21 33.33 16.35
C SER A 6 -11.90 32.65 15.92
N ASP A 7 -11.14 32.20 16.89
CA ASP A 7 -9.93 31.38 16.76
C ASP A 7 -10.29 30.00 16.19
N PRO A 8 -9.64 29.54 15.08
CA PRO A 8 -9.91 28.24 14.46
C PRO A 8 -9.24 27.05 15.17
N SER A 9 -8.60 27.22 16.33
CA SER A 9 -7.74 26.22 16.98
C SER A 9 -8.43 25.20 17.91
N SER A 10 -9.78 25.12 17.98
CA SER A 10 -10.48 24.24 18.94
C SER A 10 -11.28 23.08 18.29
N ARG A 11 -10.69 22.32 17.38
CA ARG A 11 -11.22 21.02 16.95
C ARG A 11 -10.32 19.86 17.36
N GLY A 12 -9.83 19.83 18.57
CA GLY A 12 -9.07 18.73 19.13
C GLY A 12 -9.96 17.80 19.94
N GLY A 13 -10.54 16.79 19.32
CA GLY A 13 -11.00 15.60 20.06
C GLY A 13 -9.78 14.92 20.72
N PRO A 14 -10.01 14.06 21.75
CA PRO A 14 -8.92 13.35 22.40
C PRO A 14 -8.12 12.59 21.35
N VAL A 15 -6.78 12.69 21.42
CA VAL A 15 -5.87 11.96 20.53
C VAL A 15 -6.10 10.46 20.75
N PRO A 16 -6.46 9.67 19.70
CA PRO A 16 -6.71 8.25 19.86
C PRO A 16 -5.51 7.53 20.50
N GLU A 17 -5.79 6.69 21.48
CA GLU A 17 -4.76 5.92 22.19
C GLU A 17 -4.44 4.60 21.45
N TRP A 18 -3.26 4.04 21.74
CA TRP A 18 -2.89 2.72 21.30
C TRP A 18 -3.67 1.65 22.06
N SER A 19 -4.22 0.67 21.35
CA SER A 19 -4.95 -0.47 21.87
C SER A 19 -4.37 -1.78 21.35
N PRO A 20 -4.63 -2.94 21.99
CA PRO A 20 -4.21 -4.24 21.49
C PRO A 20 -4.68 -4.48 20.06
N ASP A 21 -3.83 -5.14 19.26
CA ASP A 21 -4.14 -5.49 17.89
C ASP A 21 -4.46 -6.99 17.70
N LEU A 22 -5.15 -7.31 16.61
CA LEU A 22 -5.50 -8.70 16.25
C LEU A 22 -4.28 -9.58 15.92
N LEU A 23 -3.12 -8.99 15.61
CA LEU A 23 -1.87 -9.71 15.34
C LEU A 23 -1.18 -10.22 16.60
N GLY A 24 -1.75 -9.98 17.78
CA GLY A 24 -1.23 -10.49 19.05
C GLY A 24 -0.53 -9.45 19.91
N PRO A 25 0.09 -9.90 21.02
CA PRO A 25 0.58 -9.01 22.08
C PRO A 25 1.71 -8.07 21.64
N ALA A 26 2.49 -8.46 20.63
CA ALA A 26 3.57 -7.65 20.07
C ALA A 26 3.08 -6.52 19.15
N TYR A 27 1.76 -6.36 18.99
CA TYR A 27 1.20 -5.36 18.09
C TYR A 27 0.17 -4.47 18.79
N ARG A 28 0.20 -3.19 18.43
CA ARG A 28 -0.78 -2.19 18.86
C ARG A 28 -1.39 -1.50 17.65
N ARG A 29 -2.66 -1.11 17.77
CA ARG A 29 -3.37 -0.34 16.77
C ARG A 29 -3.85 0.99 17.33
N ARG A 30 -3.94 1.98 16.45
CA ARG A 30 -4.45 3.32 16.74
C ARG A 30 -5.33 3.79 15.58
N ALA A 31 -6.51 4.32 15.89
CA ALA A 31 -7.38 4.94 14.90
C ALA A 31 -6.78 6.26 14.40
N LEU A 32 -6.92 6.52 13.11
CA LEU A 32 -6.62 7.78 12.45
C LEU A 32 -7.96 8.37 11.95
N PRO A 33 -8.58 9.29 12.67
CA PRO A 33 -9.88 9.86 12.28
C PRO A 33 -9.78 10.64 10.98
N LEU A 34 -10.71 10.40 10.05
CA LEU A 34 -10.75 11.06 8.74
C LEU A 34 -12.00 11.93 8.54
N GLY A 35 -12.92 11.94 9.53
CA GLY A 35 -14.16 12.70 9.44
C GLY A 35 -15.20 12.04 8.54
N GLU A 36 -16.06 12.87 7.94
CA GLU A 36 -17.10 12.40 7.02
C GLU A 36 -16.48 11.90 5.71
N ASP A 37 -16.97 10.75 5.24
CA ASP A 37 -16.56 10.20 3.96
C ASP A 37 -17.04 11.06 2.79
N PRO A 38 -16.13 11.59 1.96
CA PRO A 38 -16.53 12.35 0.78
C PRO A 38 -17.36 11.55 -0.25
N ASP A 39 -17.39 10.22 -0.14
CA ASP A 39 -18.24 9.34 -0.95
C ASP A 39 -19.62 9.09 -0.32
N GLY A 40 -19.92 9.69 0.86
CA GLY A 40 -21.24 9.68 1.48
C GLY A 40 -21.56 8.44 2.31
N GLU A 41 -20.56 7.67 2.77
CA GLU A 41 -20.77 6.49 3.59
C GLU A 41 -20.56 6.74 5.11
N GLY A 42 -20.76 7.99 5.57
CA GLY A 42 -20.69 8.40 6.99
C GLY A 42 -19.27 8.65 7.47
N VAL A 43 -19.07 8.63 8.79
CA VAL A 43 -17.77 8.88 9.41
C VAL A 43 -16.84 7.72 9.19
N ILE A 44 -15.62 8.00 8.72
CA ILE A 44 -14.59 7.01 8.42
C ILE A 44 -13.29 7.29 9.19
N GLU A 45 -12.48 6.26 9.28
CA GLU A 45 -11.13 6.29 9.84
C GLU A 45 -10.20 5.38 9.06
N ALA A 46 -8.90 5.57 9.21
CA ALA A 46 -7.86 4.61 8.92
C ALA A 46 -7.32 4.00 10.23
N THR A 47 -6.50 2.97 10.14
CA THR A 47 -5.90 2.33 11.31
C THR A 47 -4.40 2.22 11.12
N LEU A 48 -3.64 2.78 12.05
CA LEU A 48 -2.21 2.58 12.13
C LEU A 48 -1.91 1.44 13.10
N VAL A 49 -1.07 0.51 12.69
CA VAL A 49 -0.58 -0.62 13.50
C VAL A 49 0.92 -0.44 13.69
N ARG A 50 1.44 -0.70 14.89
CA ARG A 50 2.87 -0.74 15.14
C ARG A 50 3.28 -2.06 15.78
N HIS A 51 4.51 -2.49 15.46
CA HIS A 51 5.18 -3.60 16.11
C HIS A 51 5.91 -3.08 17.35
N GLU A 52 5.61 -3.65 18.54
CA GLU A 52 6.12 -3.18 19.83
C GLU A 52 7.56 -3.65 20.11
N ASP A 53 7.96 -4.82 19.57
CA ASP A 53 9.28 -5.41 19.82
C ASP A 53 10.42 -4.72 19.05
N ALA A 54 10.09 -3.66 18.30
CA ALA A 54 11.11 -2.82 17.66
C ALA A 54 11.91 -2.05 18.72
N PRO A 55 13.25 -1.91 18.58
CA PRO A 55 14.08 -1.16 19.50
C PRO A 55 13.57 0.27 19.72
N VAL A 56 13.70 0.78 20.96
CA VAL A 56 13.32 2.16 21.29
C VAL A 56 14.13 3.17 20.49
N ASP A 57 15.41 2.86 20.25
CA ASP A 57 16.38 3.63 19.48
C ASP A 57 16.53 3.10 18.04
N ALA A 58 15.43 2.68 17.43
CA ALA A 58 15.42 2.18 16.07
C ALA A 58 16.09 3.17 15.11
N VAL A 59 17.00 2.65 14.27
CA VAL A 59 17.81 3.45 13.32
C VAL A 59 16.96 4.02 12.17
N ALA A 60 15.80 3.44 11.91
CA ALA A 60 14.86 3.86 10.88
C ALA A 60 13.46 3.31 11.16
N VAL A 61 12.51 3.77 10.38
CA VAL A 61 11.12 3.27 10.37
C VAL A 61 10.75 2.77 8.98
N VAL A 62 10.07 1.63 8.91
CA VAL A 62 9.36 1.19 7.69
C VAL A 62 7.85 1.36 7.90
N LEU A 63 7.20 2.15 7.04
CA LEU A 63 5.75 2.25 6.95
C LEU A 63 5.25 1.37 5.81
N VAL A 64 4.45 0.35 6.14
CA VAL A 64 3.88 -0.60 5.17
C VAL A 64 2.49 -0.15 4.74
N VAL A 65 2.26 -0.07 3.41
CA VAL A 65 0.99 0.30 2.78
C VAL A 65 0.50 -0.83 1.89
N HIS A 66 -0.64 -1.40 2.20
CA HIS A 66 -1.21 -2.56 1.53
C HIS A 66 -1.87 -2.26 0.18
N GLY A 67 -2.27 -3.32 -0.55
CA GLY A 67 -3.00 -3.26 -1.80
C GLY A 67 -4.52 -3.37 -1.69
N LEU A 68 -5.19 -3.66 -2.82
CA LEU A 68 -6.63 -3.94 -2.87
C LEU A 68 -6.94 -5.30 -2.23
N SER A 69 -8.05 -5.39 -1.50
CA SER A 69 -8.47 -6.62 -0.79
C SER A 69 -7.43 -7.12 0.21
N ASP A 70 -6.74 -6.20 0.86
CA ASP A 70 -5.59 -6.46 1.69
C ASP A 70 -5.61 -5.59 2.96
N TYR A 71 -4.68 -5.86 3.88
CA TYR A 71 -4.46 -5.11 5.11
C TYR A 71 -3.06 -5.41 5.65
N PHE A 72 -2.60 -4.72 6.70
CA PHE A 72 -1.30 -5.03 7.30
C PHE A 72 -1.39 -6.28 8.19
N PHE A 73 -0.64 -7.35 7.84
CA PHE A 73 -0.51 -8.59 8.61
C PHE A 73 0.87 -9.25 8.51
N HIS A 74 1.82 -8.61 7.88
CA HIS A 74 3.16 -9.13 7.58
C HIS A 74 4.06 -9.17 8.82
N THR A 75 3.72 -10.03 9.81
CA THR A 75 4.47 -10.14 11.07
C THR A 75 5.91 -10.56 10.84
N HIS A 76 6.15 -11.53 9.95
CA HIS A 76 7.49 -11.99 9.57
C HIS A 76 8.37 -10.88 8.96
N LEU A 77 7.80 -9.95 8.21
CA LEU A 77 8.52 -8.76 7.73
C LEU A 77 8.86 -7.83 8.90
N ALA A 78 7.91 -7.59 9.82
CA ALA A 78 8.15 -6.74 10.98
C ALA A 78 9.22 -7.35 11.92
N GLU A 79 9.20 -8.65 12.13
CA GLU A 79 10.21 -9.38 12.88
C GLU A 79 11.59 -9.29 12.22
N TYR A 80 11.68 -9.52 10.91
CA TYR A 80 12.92 -9.34 10.16
C TYR A 80 13.47 -7.92 10.31
N LEU A 81 12.66 -6.89 10.15
CA LEU A 81 13.08 -5.49 10.30
C LEU A 81 13.53 -5.17 11.73
N ALA A 82 12.86 -5.73 12.73
CA ALA A 82 13.25 -5.57 14.14
C ALA A 82 14.65 -6.15 14.41
N THR A 83 15.02 -7.31 13.82
CA THR A 83 16.38 -7.87 13.94
C THR A 83 17.46 -6.94 13.37
N ARG A 84 17.07 -5.99 12.50
CA ARG A 84 17.95 -4.99 11.90
C ARG A 84 17.89 -3.64 12.61
N GLY A 85 17.20 -3.55 13.75
CA GLY A 85 17.05 -2.29 14.48
C GLY A 85 16.06 -1.31 13.79
N ILE A 86 15.14 -1.78 12.96
CA ILE A 86 14.19 -0.96 12.21
C ILE A 86 12.79 -1.17 12.79
N ALA A 87 12.11 -0.06 13.13
CA ALA A 87 10.73 -0.10 13.60
C ALA A 87 9.74 -0.26 12.44
N THR A 88 8.67 -1.04 12.65
CA THR A 88 7.65 -1.28 11.63
C THR A 88 6.32 -0.71 12.06
N TYR A 89 5.73 0.06 11.15
CA TYR A 89 4.34 0.50 11.19
C TYR A 89 3.61 0.00 9.92
N GLY A 90 2.35 -0.35 10.06
CA GLY A 90 1.48 -0.67 8.93
C GLY A 90 0.23 0.19 8.97
N VAL A 91 -0.27 0.66 7.84
CA VAL A 91 -1.52 1.41 7.77
C VAL A 91 -2.57 0.62 7.01
N ASP A 92 -3.71 0.36 7.67
CA ASP A 92 -4.92 -0.07 6.97
C ASP A 92 -5.66 1.19 6.51
N LEU A 93 -5.68 1.41 5.21
CA LEU A 93 -6.29 2.58 4.59
C LEU A 93 -7.80 2.64 4.88
N ARG A 94 -8.42 3.80 4.63
CA ARG A 94 -9.89 3.97 4.83
C ARG A 94 -10.69 2.83 4.22
N LYS A 95 -11.66 2.31 4.95
CA LYS A 95 -12.56 1.20 4.55
C LYS A 95 -11.83 -0.12 4.22
N CYS A 96 -10.57 -0.28 4.63
CA CYS A 96 -9.75 -1.47 4.41
C CYS A 96 -9.42 -2.15 5.74
N GLY A 97 -9.20 -3.45 5.74
CA GLY A 97 -8.74 -4.20 6.91
C GLY A 97 -9.50 -3.83 8.19
N ARG A 98 -8.76 -3.36 9.22
CA ARG A 98 -9.31 -2.92 10.52
C ARG A 98 -10.16 -1.66 10.44
N SER A 99 -9.97 -0.86 9.39
CA SER A 99 -10.72 0.39 9.14
C SER A 99 -12.10 0.16 8.51
N ARG A 100 -12.47 -1.11 8.29
CA ARG A 100 -13.79 -1.46 7.77
C ARG A 100 -14.85 -1.29 8.85
N ARG A 101 -16.00 -0.78 8.45
CA ARG A 101 -17.19 -0.69 9.27
C ARG A 101 -18.35 -1.38 8.57
N GLU A 102 -19.32 -1.83 9.34
CA GLU A 102 -20.57 -2.34 8.79
C GLU A 102 -21.29 -1.25 7.98
N GLY A 103 -21.85 -1.61 6.85
CA GLY A 103 -22.58 -0.70 5.96
C GLY A 103 -21.74 0.11 4.99
N VAL A 104 -20.39 0.13 5.12
CA VAL A 104 -19.53 0.80 4.15
C VAL A 104 -19.05 -0.15 3.05
N THR A 105 -18.81 0.38 1.87
CA THR A 105 -18.27 -0.38 0.73
C THR A 105 -16.77 -0.60 0.92
N PRO A 106 -16.29 -1.86 1.11
CA PRO A 106 -14.88 -2.13 1.35
C PRO A 106 -13.98 -1.61 0.22
N HIS A 107 -12.83 -1.05 0.59
CA HIS A 107 -11.78 -0.55 -0.33
C HIS A 107 -12.26 0.50 -1.34
N PHE A 108 -13.39 1.15 -1.08
CA PHE A 108 -13.98 2.10 -2.02
C PHE A 108 -13.53 3.53 -1.75
N SER A 109 -13.08 4.19 -2.81
CA SER A 109 -12.90 5.64 -2.89
C SER A 109 -13.02 6.07 -4.36
N THR A 110 -13.72 7.15 -4.64
CA THR A 110 -13.79 7.72 -5.99
C THR A 110 -12.57 8.57 -6.33
N ASP A 111 -11.66 8.79 -5.38
CA ASP A 111 -10.42 9.53 -5.59
C ASP A 111 -9.30 8.96 -4.72
N LEU A 112 -8.19 8.52 -5.35
CA LEU A 112 -7.04 7.97 -4.62
C LEU A 112 -6.19 9.06 -3.92
N GLU A 113 -6.36 10.34 -4.25
CA GLU A 113 -5.68 11.42 -3.54
C GLU A 113 -6.15 11.55 -2.07
N ARG A 114 -7.35 11.06 -1.79
CA ARG A 114 -7.88 11.04 -0.41
C ARG A 114 -7.07 10.18 0.56
N TYR A 115 -6.31 9.21 0.05
CA TYR A 115 -5.40 8.41 0.87
C TYR A 115 -4.21 9.23 1.41
N ASP A 116 -3.99 10.44 0.89
CA ASP A 116 -2.97 11.34 1.42
C ASP A 116 -3.23 11.70 2.89
N ASP A 117 -4.50 11.82 3.29
CA ASP A 117 -4.88 12.22 4.64
C ASP A 117 -4.41 11.21 5.70
N GLU A 118 -4.69 9.92 5.47
CA GLU A 118 -4.23 8.87 6.41
C GLU A 118 -2.73 8.63 6.35
N LEU A 119 -2.10 8.76 5.18
CA LEU A 119 -0.66 8.61 5.04
C LEU A 119 0.08 9.78 5.72
N ASP A 120 -0.42 11.00 5.60
CA ASP A 120 0.11 12.17 6.31
C ASP A 120 -0.09 12.06 7.82
N GLN A 121 -1.25 11.57 8.29
CA GLN A 121 -1.50 11.31 9.71
C GLN A 121 -0.57 10.21 10.25
N ALA A 122 -0.38 9.13 9.50
CA ALA A 122 0.54 8.04 9.88
C ALA A 122 1.97 8.56 10.04
N LEU A 123 2.48 9.35 9.08
CA LEU A 123 3.80 9.99 9.21
C LEU A 123 3.86 10.95 10.41
N GLY A 124 2.79 11.70 10.68
CA GLY A 124 2.71 12.60 11.83
C GLY A 124 2.83 11.85 13.16
N VAL A 125 2.16 10.68 13.29
CA VAL A 125 2.29 9.82 14.47
C VAL A 125 3.71 9.27 14.59
N ILE A 126 4.27 8.75 13.48
CA ILE A 126 5.64 8.22 13.45
C ILE A 126 6.64 9.29 13.86
N ALA A 127 6.54 10.49 13.29
CA ALA A 127 7.45 11.61 13.61
C ALA A 127 7.36 12.05 15.08
N ALA A 128 6.18 11.98 15.70
CA ALA A 128 5.99 12.28 17.11
C ALA A 128 6.57 11.20 18.04
N GLU A 129 6.48 9.93 17.65
CA GLU A 129 6.98 8.79 18.45
C GLU A 129 8.47 8.52 18.21
N ARG A 130 8.98 8.83 17.03
CA ARG A 130 10.34 8.57 16.56
C ARG A 130 10.96 9.85 15.93
N PRO A 131 11.16 10.90 16.71
CA PRO A 131 11.63 12.18 16.18
C PRO A 131 13.01 12.04 15.52
N GLY A 132 13.12 12.52 14.29
CA GLY A 132 14.36 12.49 13.50
C GLY A 132 14.68 11.15 12.84
N SER A 133 13.89 10.10 13.05
CA SER A 133 14.11 8.82 12.38
C SER A 133 13.78 8.91 10.89
N PRO A 134 14.65 8.43 9.98
CA PRO A 134 14.34 8.32 8.57
C PRO A 134 13.26 7.28 8.34
N VAL A 135 12.36 7.54 7.40
CA VAL A 135 11.24 6.66 7.06
C VAL A 135 11.43 6.09 5.66
N VAL A 136 11.33 4.78 5.53
CA VAL A 136 11.15 4.09 4.24
C VAL A 136 9.70 3.67 4.11
N VAL A 137 9.06 3.92 2.96
CA VAL A 137 7.68 3.50 2.73
C VAL A 137 7.66 2.27 1.85
N ALA A 138 7.17 1.15 2.38
CA ALA A 138 6.99 -0.11 1.65
C ALA A 138 5.54 -0.25 1.18
N ALA A 139 5.32 -0.36 -0.11
CA ALA A 139 3.99 -0.30 -0.69
C ALA A 139 3.71 -1.47 -1.64
N HIS A 140 2.60 -2.18 -1.41
CA HIS A 140 2.20 -3.36 -2.17
C HIS A 140 1.10 -3.05 -3.18
N SER A 141 1.23 -3.56 -4.40
CA SER A 141 0.17 -3.59 -5.43
C SER A 141 -0.46 -2.19 -5.68
N THR A 142 -1.74 -1.98 -5.34
CA THR A 142 -2.42 -0.67 -5.42
C THR A 142 -1.76 0.37 -4.51
N GLY A 143 -1.23 -0.03 -3.34
CA GLY A 143 -0.41 0.84 -2.49
C GLY A 143 0.82 1.36 -3.23
N GLY A 144 1.44 0.52 -4.07
CA GLY A 144 2.55 0.90 -4.96
C GLY A 144 2.18 1.89 -6.06
N LEU A 145 0.90 2.11 -6.34
CA LEU A 145 0.39 3.22 -7.15
C LEU A 145 0.13 4.47 -6.31
N VAL A 146 -0.47 4.29 -5.14
CA VAL A 146 -0.87 5.40 -4.24
C VAL A 146 0.34 6.13 -3.68
N VAL A 147 1.31 5.39 -3.12
CA VAL A 147 2.47 5.96 -2.42
C VAL A 147 3.33 6.87 -3.29
N PRO A 148 3.76 6.48 -4.50
CA PRO A 148 4.53 7.38 -5.36
C PRO A 148 3.79 8.67 -5.71
N LEU A 149 2.48 8.60 -5.95
CA LEU A 149 1.66 9.77 -6.25
C LEU A 149 1.50 10.70 -5.04
N TRP A 150 1.31 10.14 -3.85
CA TRP A 150 1.29 10.90 -2.59
C TRP A 150 2.64 11.60 -2.36
N LEU A 151 3.77 10.88 -2.50
CA LEU A 151 5.10 11.46 -2.35
C LEU A 151 5.38 12.55 -3.39
N SER A 152 4.90 12.40 -4.64
CA SER A 152 5.01 13.45 -5.65
C SER A 152 4.29 14.74 -5.20
N ARG A 153 3.08 14.62 -4.63
CA ARG A 153 2.35 15.77 -4.09
C ARG A 153 3.03 16.37 -2.84
N ARG A 154 3.64 15.53 -2.00
CA ARG A 154 4.44 16.01 -0.86
C ARG A 154 5.69 16.76 -1.30
N ARG A 155 6.42 16.24 -2.30
CA ARG A 155 7.58 16.91 -2.90
C ARG A 155 7.18 18.27 -3.45
N ASP A 156 6.09 18.37 -4.19
CA ASP A 156 5.61 19.61 -4.78
C ASP A 156 5.24 20.68 -3.72
N ARG A 157 5.06 20.24 -2.47
CA ARG A 157 4.82 21.10 -1.29
C ARG A 157 6.07 21.30 -0.42
N GLY A 158 7.25 20.77 -0.83
CA GLY A 158 8.48 20.83 -0.04
C GLY A 158 8.38 20.04 1.28
N ARG A 159 7.70 18.89 1.30
CA ARG A 159 7.39 18.12 2.53
C ARG A 159 7.74 16.64 2.40
N LEU A 160 8.84 16.32 1.71
CA LEU A 160 9.27 14.90 1.57
C LEU A 160 9.74 14.31 2.91
N ASP A 161 10.41 15.11 3.75
CA ASP A 161 10.84 14.62 5.06
C ASP A 161 9.68 14.08 5.89
N PRO A 162 9.93 13.00 6.66
CA PRO A 162 11.19 12.27 6.86
C PRO A 162 11.39 11.07 5.89
N VAL A 163 10.74 11.04 4.73
CA VAL A 163 10.82 9.89 3.81
C VAL A 163 12.12 9.93 3.04
N VAL A 164 12.92 8.85 3.15
CA VAL A 164 14.23 8.71 2.53
C VAL A 164 14.32 7.65 1.43
N GLY A 165 13.29 6.82 1.26
CA GLY A 165 13.27 5.78 0.23
C GLY A 165 11.92 5.09 0.13
N VAL A 166 11.72 4.36 -0.97
CA VAL A 166 10.47 3.65 -1.28
C VAL A 166 10.75 2.20 -1.70
N VAL A 167 10.07 1.25 -1.10
CA VAL A 167 10.03 -0.15 -1.54
C VAL A 167 8.69 -0.40 -2.25
N LEU A 168 8.74 -0.79 -3.50
CA LEU A 168 7.59 -1.13 -4.32
C LEU A 168 7.52 -2.66 -4.49
N ASN A 169 6.55 -3.27 -3.85
CA ASN A 169 6.26 -4.69 -3.94
C ASN A 169 5.15 -4.91 -4.95
N SER A 170 5.49 -5.41 -6.13
CA SER A 170 4.57 -5.70 -7.24
C SER A 170 3.56 -4.58 -7.53
N PRO A 171 4.00 -3.35 -7.81
CA PRO A 171 3.12 -2.19 -7.91
C PRO A 171 2.20 -2.24 -9.13
N TRP A 172 0.95 -1.78 -8.98
CA TRP A 172 -0.05 -1.79 -10.05
C TRP A 172 -0.02 -0.53 -10.93
N PHE A 173 0.93 -0.43 -11.82
CA PHE A 173 1.14 0.74 -12.66
C PHE A 173 0.26 0.81 -13.91
N GLN A 174 -0.37 -0.30 -14.31
CA GLN A 174 -1.21 -0.36 -15.49
C GLN A 174 -2.29 -1.45 -15.35
N LEU A 175 -3.43 -1.23 -16.01
CA LEU A 175 -4.44 -2.27 -16.18
C LEU A 175 -3.96 -3.26 -17.26
N ASP A 176 -3.86 -4.54 -16.92
CA ASP A 176 -3.29 -5.61 -17.75
C ASP A 176 -4.29 -6.13 -18.79
N VAL A 177 -4.63 -5.25 -19.71
CA VAL A 177 -5.42 -5.54 -20.91
C VAL A 177 -4.74 -4.92 -22.14
N PRO A 178 -4.97 -5.45 -23.35
CA PRO A 178 -4.42 -4.88 -24.57
C PRO A 178 -4.71 -3.39 -24.71
N GLU A 179 -3.78 -2.63 -25.27
CA GLU A 179 -3.85 -1.18 -25.41
C GLU A 179 -5.17 -0.72 -26.08
N ARG A 180 -5.60 -1.42 -27.15
CA ARG A 180 -6.85 -1.11 -27.85
C ARG A 180 -8.07 -1.28 -26.95
N THR A 181 -8.09 -2.35 -26.15
CA THR A 181 -9.14 -2.63 -25.17
C THR A 181 -9.16 -1.54 -24.10
N ARG A 182 -8.00 -1.17 -23.58
CA ARG A 182 -7.85 -0.14 -22.56
C ARG A 182 -8.36 1.22 -23.04
N ARG A 183 -8.00 1.63 -24.26
CA ARG A 183 -8.50 2.89 -24.88
C ARG A 183 -10.02 2.93 -24.99
N PHE A 184 -10.65 1.79 -25.23
CA PHE A 184 -12.11 1.68 -25.28
C PHE A 184 -12.72 1.64 -23.88
N LEU A 185 -12.13 0.90 -22.94
CA LEU A 185 -12.67 0.73 -21.60
C LEU A 185 -12.56 2.00 -20.74
N ASP A 186 -11.49 2.78 -20.88
CA ASP A 186 -11.25 3.95 -20.05
C ASP A 186 -12.40 4.98 -20.08
N PRO A 187 -12.93 5.41 -21.22
CA PRO A 187 -14.08 6.33 -21.25
C PRO A 187 -15.35 5.68 -20.71
N VAL A 188 -15.59 4.39 -20.97
CA VAL A 188 -16.76 3.66 -20.47
C VAL A 188 -16.73 3.56 -18.95
N VAL A 189 -15.60 3.11 -18.38
CA VAL A 189 -15.42 3.01 -16.92
C VAL A 189 -15.54 4.39 -16.28
N SER A 190 -14.95 5.42 -16.89
CA SER A 190 -15.04 6.81 -16.40
C SER A 190 -16.48 7.31 -16.38
N ALA A 191 -17.25 7.08 -17.44
CA ALA A 191 -18.65 7.48 -17.53
C ALA A 191 -19.52 6.74 -16.50
N ILE A 192 -19.39 5.41 -16.39
CA ILE A 192 -20.12 4.63 -15.38
C ILE A 192 -19.72 5.07 -13.98
N GLY A 193 -18.41 5.26 -13.73
CA GLY A 193 -17.88 5.71 -12.43
C GLY A 193 -18.39 7.10 -12.02
N ALA A 194 -18.62 7.99 -12.96
CA ALA A 194 -19.18 9.32 -12.69
C ALA A 194 -20.68 9.28 -12.34
N VAL A 195 -21.48 8.43 -13.03
CA VAL A 195 -22.94 8.40 -12.86
C VAL A 195 -23.38 7.40 -11.80
N ARG A 196 -22.68 6.26 -11.69
CA ARG A 196 -22.98 5.15 -10.74
C ARG A 196 -21.69 4.67 -10.08
N PRO A 197 -21.05 5.46 -9.20
CA PRO A 197 -19.74 5.14 -8.65
C PRO A 197 -19.70 3.80 -7.89
N PHE A 198 -20.79 3.44 -7.22
CA PHE A 198 -20.92 2.18 -6.47
C PHE A 198 -21.29 0.97 -7.32
N TYR A 199 -21.49 1.12 -8.64
CA TYR A 199 -21.82 0.01 -9.51
C TYR A 199 -20.71 -1.05 -9.48
N ARG A 200 -21.07 -2.28 -9.08
CA ARG A 200 -20.13 -3.41 -9.06
C ARG A 200 -19.88 -3.89 -10.48
N LEU A 201 -18.63 -3.82 -10.92
CA LEU A 201 -18.24 -4.32 -12.23
C LEU A 201 -18.27 -5.86 -12.24
N PRO A 202 -18.77 -6.48 -13.31
CA PRO A 202 -18.81 -7.94 -13.45
C PRO A 202 -17.43 -8.49 -13.87
N LEU A 203 -16.41 -8.26 -13.05
CA LEU A 203 -15.06 -8.76 -13.29
C LEU A 203 -14.94 -10.20 -12.77
N PRO A 204 -14.19 -11.06 -13.46
CA PRO A 204 -13.92 -12.40 -12.97
C PRO A 204 -13.11 -12.32 -11.68
N THR A 205 -13.43 -13.20 -10.74
CA THR A 205 -12.69 -13.37 -9.49
C THR A 205 -11.98 -14.72 -9.50
N SER A 206 -10.84 -14.79 -8.80
CA SER A 206 -10.08 -16.02 -8.59
C SER A 206 -9.67 -16.08 -7.12
N ASP A 207 -9.80 -17.24 -6.52
CA ASP A 207 -9.34 -17.52 -5.17
C ASP A 207 -7.90 -18.05 -5.13
N LEU A 208 -7.30 -18.33 -6.28
CA LEU A 208 -5.98 -18.97 -6.40
C LEU A 208 -4.89 -18.23 -5.63
N TYR A 209 -4.90 -16.89 -5.65
CA TYR A 209 -3.91 -16.11 -4.93
C TYR A 209 -4.02 -16.28 -3.42
N VAL A 210 -5.23 -16.18 -2.85
CA VAL A 210 -5.43 -16.41 -1.41
C VAL A 210 -5.16 -17.88 -1.06
N ARG A 211 -5.59 -18.83 -1.90
CA ARG A 211 -5.30 -20.25 -1.71
C ARG A 211 -3.80 -20.52 -1.64
N SER A 212 -3.02 -19.95 -2.54
CA SER A 212 -1.57 -20.17 -2.59
C SER A 212 -0.81 -19.51 -1.43
N THR A 213 -1.44 -18.62 -0.66
CA THR A 213 -0.77 -17.88 0.41
C THR A 213 -1.27 -18.24 1.82
N HIS A 214 -2.53 -18.68 1.99
CA HIS A 214 -3.10 -18.92 3.32
C HIS A 214 -2.84 -20.34 3.83
N VAL A 215 -2.44 -20.47 5.10
CA VAL A 215 -2.02 -21.74 5.72
C VAL A 215 -3.14 -22.79 5.78
N ASP A 216 -4.39 -22.40 5.97
CA ASP A 216 -5.53 -23.34 5.98
C ASP A 216 -5.92 -23.83 4.56
N LEU A 217 -5.21 -23.39 3.54
CA LEU A 217 -5.41 -23.78 2.14
C LEU A 217 -4.11 -24.40 1.60
N ASP A 218 -3.46 -23.78 0.61
CA ASP A 218 -2.28 -24.35 -0.03
C ASP A 218 -1.02 -23.47 0.20
N GLY A 219 -1.05 -22.56 1.18
CA GLY A 219 0.02 -21.59 1.47
C GLY A 219 0.63 -21.72 2.84
N ASP A 220 1.43 -20.73 3.23
CA ASP A 220 2.30 -20.77 4.41
C ASP A 220 1.97 -19.69 5.46
N PHE A 221 1.04 -18.73 5.16
CA PHE A 221 0.84 -17.56 6.00
C PHE A 221 -0.51 -17.57 6.72
N VAL A 222 -0.49 -17.07 7.95
CA VAL A 222 -1.69 -16.89 8.78
C VAL A 222 -2.18 -15.44 8.64
N TYR A 223 -3.42 -15.25 8.25
CA TYR A 223 -4.10 -13.96 8.23
C TYR A 223 -5.62 -14.12 8.27
N ASP A 224 -6.35 -13.06 8.57
CA ASP A 224 -7.82 -13.08 8.63
C ASP A 224 -8.41 -12.98 7.22
N THR A 225 -8.99 -14.09 6.76
CA THR A 225 -9.65 -14.17 5.45
C THR A 225 -10.96 -13.38 5.37
N THR A 226 -11.50 -12.87 6.45
CA THR A 226 -12.61 -11.92 6.42
C THR A 226 -12.13 -10.54 5.99
N LEU A 227 -10.89 -10.18 6.31
CA LEU A 227 -10.23 -8.92 5.94
C LEU A 227 -9.54 -9.01 4.57
N LYS A 228 -9.01 -10.19 4.22
CA LYS A 228 -8.42 -10.51 2.90
C LYS A 228 -9.15 -11.72 2.29
N PRO A 229 -10.37 -11.51 1.75
CA PRO A 229 -11.22 -12.62 1.33
C PRO A 229 -10.74 -13.33 0.07
N PRO A 230 -10.92 -14.67 -0.01
CA PRO A 230 -10.76 -15.40 -1.26
C PRO A 230 -11.65 -14.79 -2.37
N GLY A 231 -11.06 -14.59 -3.56
CA GLY A 231 -11.76 -13.92 -4.66
C GLY A 231 -11.79 -12.39 -4.57
N GLY A 232 -11.27 -11.82 -3.49
CA GLY A 232 -11.14 -10.37 -3.29
C GLY A 232 -12.47 -9.66 -3.03
N VAL A 233 -12.39 -8.33 -2.84
CA VAL A 233 -13.56 -7.46 -2.77
C VAL A 233 -14.05 -7.11 -4.17
N GLY A 234 -15.34 -6.89 -4.34
CA GLY A 234 -15.91 -6.53 -5.64
C GLY A 234 -15.45 -5.14 -6.09
N VAL A 235 -14.88 -5.05 -7.27
CA VAL A 235 -14.43 -3.79 -7.87
C VAL A 235 -15.61 -2.90 -8.24
N ARG A 236 -15.60 -1.65 -7.78
CA ARG A 236 -16.61 -0.64 -8.10
C ARG A 236 -16.15 0.28 -9.23
N ALA A 237 -17.08 0.75 -10.05
CA ALA A 237 -16.76 1.57 -11.22
C ALA A 237 -16.08 2.90 -10.86
N GLY A 238 -16.54 3.59 -9.81
CA GLY A 238 -15.92 4.81 -9.31
C GLY A 238 -14.48 4.61 -8.86
N TRP A 239 -14.22 3.53 -8.14
CA TRP A 239 -12.87 3.18 -7.69
C TRP A 239 -11.95 2.84 -8.88
N LEU A 240 -12.40 2.01 -9.83
CA LEU A 240 -11.59 1.68 -11.01
C LEU A 240 -11.31 2.93 -11.87
N ALA A 241 -12.27 3.84 -12.00
CA ALA A 241 -12.07 5.11 -12.67
C ALA A 241 -10.99 5.97 -11.96
N ALA A 242 -10.98 5.98 -10.61
CA ALA A 242 -9.94 6.65 -9.83
C ALA A 242 -8.56 6.02 -10.05
N VAL A 243 -8.46 4.69 -9.98
CA VAL A 243 -7.22 3.95 -10.31
C VAL A 243 -6.71 4.30 -11.70
N ARG A 244 -7.59 4.31 -12.72
CA ARG A 244 -7.19 4.64 -14.09
C ARG A 244 -6.69 6.08 -14.24
N ARG A 245 -7.27 7.04 -13.50
CA ARG A 245 -6.73 8.44 -13.45
C ARG A 245 -5.34 8.46 -12.81
N ALA A 246 -5.17 7.78 -11.69
CA ALA A 246 -3.91 7.67 -10.96
C ALA A 246 -2.80 7.03 -11.83
N GLN A 247 -3.10 5.90 -12.49
CA GLN A 247 -2.16 5.24 -13.41
C GLN A 247 -1.73 6.17 -14.55
N ARG A 248 -2.66 6.88 -15.18
CA ARG A 248 -2.32 7.87 -16.23
C ARG A 248 -1.46 9.02 -15.71
N ARG A 249 -1.64 9.45 -14.46
CA ARG A 249 -0.80 10.48 -13.84
C ARG A 249 0.62 9.96 -13.62
N LEU A 250 0.78 8.76 -13.05
CA LEU A 250 2.09 8.13 -12.82
C LEU A 250 2.84 7.91 -14.15
N GLN A 251 2.15 7.41 -15.17
CA GLN A 251 2.74 7.10 -16.48
C GLN A 251 3.30 8.34 -17.22
N ARG A 252 2.94 9.56 -16.80
CA ARG A 252 3.53 10.81 -17.32
C ARG A 252 4.88 11.15 -16.70
N GLY A 253 5.26 10.48 -15.63
CA GLY A 253 6.46 10.74 -14.85
C GLY A 253 6.17 11.49 -13.56
N LEU A 254 6.81 11.03 -12.49
CA LEU A 254 6.73 11.65 -11.17
C LEU A 254 8.05 12.28 -10.75
N ASP A 255 9.18 11.77 -11.27
CA ASP A 255 10.55 12.26 -11.03
C ASP A 255 10.85 12.45 -9.54
N LEU A 256 10.50 11.42 -8.71
CA LEU A 256 10.79 11.46 -7.28
C LEU A 256 12.30 11.46 -7.04
N PRO A 257 12.82 12.35 -6.19
CA PRO A 257 14.26 12.41 -5.87
C PRO A 257 14.63 11.39 -4.78
N LEU A 258 13.92 10.28 -4.69
CA LEU A 258 14.10 9.23 -3.69
C LEU A 258 14.58 7.94 -4.35
N PRO A 259 15.48 7.17 -3.70
CA PRO A 259 15.80 5.82 -4.13
C PRO A 259 14.56 4.93 -4.03
N VAL A 260 14.39 4.08 -5.04
CA VAL A 260 13.28 3.13 -5.15
C VAL A 260 13.82 1.71 -5.31
N LEU A 261 13.37 0.80 -4.45
CA LEU A 261 13.54 -0.64 -4.65
C LEU A 261 12.27 -1.22 -5.28
N LEU A 262 12.37 -1.80 -6.46
CA LEU A 262 11.30 -2.58 -7.06
C LEU A 262 11.53 -4.08 -6.82
N LEU A 263 10.69 -4.68 -5.98
CA LEU A 263 10.60 -6.13 -5.78
C LEU A 263 9.43 -6.69 -6.60
N ARG A 264 9.65 -7.69 -7.41
CA ARG A 264 8.63 -8.34 -8.23
C ARG A 264 8.98 -9.78 -8.59
N SER A 265 7.99 -10.55 -9.01
CA SER A 265 8.22 -11.85 -9.65
C SER A 265 8.96 -11.69 -10.99
N THR A 266 9.66 -12.74 -11.41
CA THR A 266 10.21 -12.84 -12.78
C THR A 266 9.14 -13.18 -13.82
N ALA A 267 8.00 -13.75 -13.41
CA ALA A 267 6.97 -14.26 -14.30
C ALA A 267 5.55 -13.93 -13.83
N SER A 268 4.60 -13.96 -14.76
CA SER A 268 3.18 -13.77 -14.49
C SER A 268 2.33 -14.89 -15.06
N SER A 269 1.31 -15.29 -14.31
CA SER A 269 0.26 -16.23 -14.74
C SER A 269 -1.13 -15.59 -14.75
N VAL A 270 -1.20 -14.29 -14.95
CA VAL A 270 -2.46 -13.50 -15.00
C VAL A 270 -3.40 -14.03 -16.06
N GLY A 271 -4.66 -14.28 -15.68
CA GLY A 271 -5.72 -14.72 -16.60
C GLY A 271 -5.59 -16.15 -17.08
N ARG A 272 -4.55 -16.88 -16.70
CA ARG A 272 -4.43 -18.31 -16.98
C ARG A 272 -5.41 -19.10 -16.14
N ARG A 273 -5.93 -20.19 -16.69
CA ARG A 273 -6.88 -21.09 -16.02
C ARG A 273 -6.48 -22.54 -16.25
N GLY A 274 -6.83 -23.43 -15.31
CA GLY A 274 -6.61 -24.88 -15.41
C GLY A 274 -5.52 -25.42 -14.50
N ALA A 275 -5.26 -26.72 -14.58
CA ALA A 275 -4.38 -27.49 -13.69
C ALA A 275 -2.87 -27.14 -13.79
N HIS A 276 -2.47 -26.25 -14.69
CA HIS A 276 -1.07 -25.88 -14.95
C HIS A 276 -0.78 -24.39 -14.67
N VAL A 277 -1.58 -23.75 -13.81
CA VAL A 277 -1.25 -22.38 -13.36
C VAL A 277 -0.11 -22.48 -12.36
N ASP A 278 1.02 -21.89 -12.69
CA ASP A 278 2.13 -21.77 -11.76
C ASP A 278 1.79 -20.71 -10.69
N VAL A 279 1.60 -21.19 -9.46
CA VAL A 279 1.21 -20.35 -8.31
C VAL A 279 2.40 -19.59 -7.74
N ASP A 280 3.62 -19.99 -8.03
CA ASP A 280 4.86 -19.32 -7.65
C ASP A 280 5.28 -18.29 -8.72
N THR A 281 4.29 -17.54 -9.20
CA THR A 281 4.41 -16.39 -10.11
C THR A 281 3.43 -15.28 -9.70
N ASP A 282 3.49 -14.12 -10.33
CA ASP A 282 2.45 -13.10 -10.13
C ASP A 282 1.13 -13.54 -10.80
N LEU A 283 0.13 -13.90 -9.98
CA LEU A 283 -1.20 -14.32 -10.42
C LEU A 283 -2.14 -13.15 -10.72
N ILE A 284 -1.75 -11.93 -10.34
CA ILE A 284 -2.62 -10.75 -10.31
C ILE A 284 -2.24 -9.74 -11.38
N LEU A 285 -0.93 -9.46 -11.56
CA LEU A 285 -0.42 -8.42 -12.45
C LEU A 285 0.58 -8.97 -13.49
N ASP A 286 0.65 -8.30 -14.65
CA ASP A 286 1.71 -8.53 -15.62
C ASP A 286 2.99 -7.78 -15.19
N VAL A 287 4.01 -8.52 -14.79
CA VAL A 287 5.30 -7.98 -14.33
C VAL A 287 5.95 -7.02 -15.34
N ARG A 288 5.70 -7.19 -16.64
CA ARG A 288 6.20 -6.28 -17.69
C ARG A 288 5.64 -4.87 -17.58
N SER A 289 4.49 -4.70 -16.95
CA SER A 289 3.94 -3.37 -16.69
C SER A 289 4.72 -2.62 -15.61
N MET A 290 5.26 -3.36 -14.62
CA MET A 290 6.12 -2.80 -13.58
C MET A 290 7.46 -2.32 -14.16
N GLU A 291 8.15 -3.18 -14.92
CA GLU A 291 9.39 -2.86 -15.65
C GLU A 291 9.25 -1.60 -16.51
N ARG A 292 8.14 -1.51 -17.26
CA ARG A 292 7.90 -0.41 -18.20
C ARG A 292 7.75 0.94 -17.52
N PHE A 293 7.22 0.99 -16.30
CA PHE A 293 6.80 2.25 -15.68
C PHE A 293 7.53 2.61 -14.41
N VAL A 294 8.42 1.76 -13.87
CA VAL A 294 9.15 2.09 -12.65
C VAL A 294 10.04 3.31 -12.83
N ASP A 295 10.67 3.48 -13.99
CA ASP A 295 11.48 4.66 -14.33
C ASP A 295 10.66 5.97 -14.39
N ARG A 296 9.32 5.86 -14.42
CA ARG A 296 8.43 7.02 -14.31
C ARG A 296 8.21 7.47 -12.87
N VAL A 297 8.61 6.65 -11.91
CA VAL A 297 8.53 6.98 -10.48
C VAL A 297 9.76 7.75 -10.05
N SER A 298 10.95 7.24 -10.33
CA SER A 298 12.24 7.81 -9.96
C SER A 298 13.32 7.43 -11.00
N ALA A 299 14.35 8.24 -11.09
CA ALA A 299 15.55 7.91 -11.86
C ALA A 299 16.51 6.98 -11.09
N ASP A 300 16.38 6.91 -9.75
CA ASP A 300 17.19 6.08 -8.86
C ASP A 300 16.41 4.81 -8.47
N VAL A 301 16.45 3.81 -9.34
CA VAL A 301 15.71 2.55 -9.18
C VAL A 301 16.66 1.36 -9.10
N THR A 302 16.52 0.59 -8.04
CA THR A 302 17.09 -0.77 -7.93
C THR A 302 15.97 -1.77 -8.21
N GLU A 303 16.04 -2.46 -9.34
CA GLU A 303 15.07 -3.50 -9.71
C GLU A 303 15.58 -4.89 -9.32
N VAL A 304 14.75 -5.64 -8.60
CA VAL A 304 15.04 -7.00 -8.13
C VAL A 304 13.91 -7.94 -8.57
N PRO A 305 14.04 -8.55 -9.74
CA PRO A 305 13.18 -9.66 -10.14
C PRO A 305 13.56 -10.93 -9.36
N VAL A 306 12.58 -11.56 -8.72
CA VAL A 306 12.77 -12.74 -7.88
C VAL A 306 12.05 -13.93 -8.50
N GLU A 307 12.80 -14.99 -8.80
CA GLU A 307 12.24 -16.25 -9.32
C GLU A 307 11.41 -16.94 -8.24
N GLY A 308 10.24 -17.46 -8.60
CA GLY A 308 9.33 -18.11 -7.67
C GLY A 308 8.56 -17.16 -6.76
N ALA A 309 8.76 -15.84 -6.89
CA ALA A 309 8.01 -14.88 -6.08
C ALA A 309 6.55 -14.79 -6.54
N ARG A 310 5.65 -14.70 -5.56
CA ARG A 310 4.21 -14.48 -5.74
C ARG A 310 3.91 -12.99 -5.93
N HIS A 311 2.63 -12.64 -6.16
CA HIS A 311 2.19 -11.26 -6.33
C HIS A 311 2.59 -10.36 -5.15
N ASP A 312 2.41 -10.80 -3.92
CA ASP A 312 3.08 -10.20 -2.77
C ASP A 312 4.39 -10.99 -2.55
N VAL A 313 5.52 -10.37 -2.81
CA VAL A 313 6.82 -11.06 -2.71
C VAL A 313 7.10 -11.51 -1.27
N PHE A 314 6.54 -10.80 -0.28
CA PHE A 314 6.65 -11.17 1.14
C PHE A 314 5.74 -12.34 1.53
N LEU A 315 4.87 -12.82 0.64
CA LEU A 315 4.04 -14.02 0.82
C LEU A 315 4.49 -15.18 -0.07
N SER A 316 5.74 -15.16 -0.50
CA SER A 316 6.37 -16.24 -1.24
C SER A 316 6.82 -17.37 -0.31
N ARG A 317 7.20 -18.51 -0.88
CA ARG A 317 7.73 -19.64 -0.10
C ARG A 317 8.97 -19.25 0.72
N PRO A 318 9.29 -19.98 1.79
CA PRO A 318 10.40 -19.64 2.68
C PRO A 318 11.76 -19.47 1.98
N ASP A 319 12.09 -20.33 1.02
CA ASP A 319 13.33 -20.27 0.22
C ASP A 319 13.42 -18.98 -0.63
N VAL A 320 12.30 -18.54 -1.17
CA VAL A 320 12.19 -17.29 -1.93
C VAL A 320 12.24 -16.07 -1.01
N LEU A 321 11.61 -16.17 0.18
CA LEU A 321 11.65 -15.10 1.19
C LEU A 321 13.07 -14.80 1.67
N GLU A 322 13.93 -15.81 1.82
CA GLU A 322 15.33 -15.59 2.17
C GLU A 322 16.01 -14.66 1.17
N VAL A 323 15.79 -14.90 -0.14
CA VAL A 323 16.31 -14.03 -1.21
C VAL A 323 15.71 -12.63 -1.14
N VAL A 324 14.40 -12.52 -0.93
CA VAL A 324 13.70 -11.22 -0.83
C VAL A 324 14.25 -10.41 0.34
N PHE A 325 14.40 -11.02 1.52
CA PHE A 325 14.92 -10.34 2.71
C PHE A 325 16.39 -9.96 2.58
N ASP A 326 17.21 -10.80 1.97
CA ASP A 326 18.61 -10.46 1.67
C ASP A 326 18.69 -9.20 0.79
N ARG A 327 17.94 -9.16 -0.32
CA ARG A 327 17.92 -8.02 -1.24
C ARG A 327 17.35 -6.75 -0.59
N LEU A 328 16.28 -6.89 0.18
CA LEU A 328 15.72 -5.79 0.96
C LEU A 328 16.74 -5.24 1.96
N GLY A 329 17.43 -6.12 2.68
CA GLY A 329 18.44 -5.75 3.67
C GLY A 329 19.60 -4.99 3.07
N ILE A 330 20.17 -5.48 1.96
CA ILE A 330 21.28 -4.81 1.24
C ILE A 330 20.85 -3.41 0.79
N TRP A 331 19.65 -3.27 0.23
CA TRP A 331 19.15 -2.00 -0.23
C TRP A 331 18.87 -1.02 0.93
N LEU A 332 18.31 -1.50 2.03
CA LEU A 332 18.08 -0.70 3.24
C LEU A 332 19.40 -0.17 3.81
N ASP A 333 20.44 -1.02 3.95
CA ASP A 333 21.74 -0.61 4.44
C ASP A 333 22.34 0.49 3.58
N HIS A 334 22.28 0.35 2.26
CA HIS A 334 22.77 1.37 1.34
C HIS A 334 21.99 2.68 1.46
N THR A 335 20.66 2.59 1.50
CA THR A 335 19.79 3.78 1.52
C THR A 335 19.90 4.54 2.84
N LEU A 336 19.97 3.83 3.98
CA LEU A 336 20.05 4.44 5.30
C LEU A 336 21.45 4.94 5.65
N SER A 337 22.50 4.41 5.01
CA SER A 337 23.88 4.88 5.20
C SER A 337 24.26 6.08 4.31
N SER A 338 23.44 6.35 3.29
CA SER A 338 23.67 7.50 2.41
C SER A 338 23.32 8.79 3.13
N PRO A 339 24.17 9.85 3.05
CA PRO A 339 23.83 11.13 3.67
C PRO A 339 22.49 11.62 3.11
N THR A 340 21.60 12.02 4.01
CA THR A 340 20.29 12.58 3.66
C THR A 340 20.51 13.75 2.72
N LYS A 341 20.04 13.64 1.47
CA LYS A 341 20.02 14.79 0.56
C LYS A 341 19.02 15.78 1.15
N GLU A 342 19.49 16.97 1.56
CA GLU A 342 18.58 18.08 1.88
C GLU A 342 17.79 18.42 0.60
N PHE A 343 16.45 18.29 0.65
CA PHE A 343 15.54 18.54 -0.46
C PHE A 343 14.83 19.89 -0.31
#